data_d07334f27a4afce3be6dea0e99563a70
#
_entry.id   d07334f27a4afce3be6dea0e99563a70
#
_cell.length_a   1.000
_cell.length_b   1.000
_cell.length_c   1.000
_cell.angle_alpha   90.00
_cell.angle_beta   90.00
_cell.angle_gamma   90.00
#
_symmetry.space_group_name_H-M   'P 1'
#
loop_
_entity.id
_entity.type
_entity.pdbx_description
1 polymer ?
#
loop_
_entity_poly.entity_id
_entity_poly.type
_entity_poly.pdbx_seq_one_letter_code
_entity_poly.pdbx_strand_id
1 'polypeptide(L)'
;MSLSGSNQGTATRSTVSTTRSASSGIGETPGALSVSLTGGANYTVPIAVPPGIAGVAPEIAISYNSQGSNGIAGWGWGISGLSTITRIPATKYHDGVLDPVDFDNKDRFALDGQRLMLKGGSYGANGAIYQTEKYSNLKITSHGTSPYGAAYGPAYFTVLYPDGSKAHYGLNGGRSQLEYAITNWDNSQGIRINYYYKIKGNDRRTLSIDKITYGAKASAAPINEIKFEYHSRERGEHSNAGGLGFVRKSLLKKIKVTANGTAYRN
;
A
#
# COMPACT_ATOMS: atom_id res chain seq x y z
N MET A 1 -27.34 -7.11 -51.26
CA MET A 1 -25.86 -7.09 -51.24
C MET A 1 -25.42 -6.89 -49.81
N SER A 2 -24.87 -7.94 -49.29
CA SER A 2 -24.36 -8.02 -47.93
C SER A 2 -22.88 -7.65 -47.91
N LEU A 3 -22.43 -6.83 -46.94
CA LEU A 3 -21.05 -6.77 -46.54
C LEU A 3 -21.00 -6.63 -45.01
N SER A 4 -20.82 -7.75 -44.38
CA SER A 4 -20.35 -7.84 -43.03
C SER A 4 -18.82 -7.87 -42.99
N GLY A 5 -18.22 -7.30 -41.98
CA GLY A 5 -16.79 -7.43 -41.75
C GLY A 5 -16.33 -6.65 -40.56
N SER A 6 -16.79 -7.02 -39.38
CA SER A 6 -16.19 -6.55 -38.13
C SER A 6 -15.02 -7.44 -37.74
N ASN A 7 -13.81 -6.96 -37.97
CA ASN A 7 -12.60 -7.62 -37.52
C ASN A 7 -12.31 -7.17 -36.08
N GLN A 8 -12.77 -7.94 -35.11
CA GLN A 8 -12.42 -7.83 -33.69
C GLN A 8 -11.03 -8.46 -33.51
N GLY A 9 -9.99 -7.63 -33.51
CA GLY A 9 -8.65 -8.06 -33.16
C GLY A 9 -8.56 -8.44 -31.70
N THR A 10 -8.61 -9.73 -31.40
CA THR A 10 -8.35 -10.28 -30.07
C THR A 10 -6.88 -10.10 -29.75
N ALA A 11 -6.54 -9.15 -28.87
CA ALA A 11 -5.19 -8.99 -28.37
C ALA A 11 -4.84 -10.20 -27.48
N THR A 12 -4.12 -11.15 -28.04
CA THR A 12 -3.60 -12.31 -27.31
C THR A 12 -2.52 -11.84 -26.35
N ARG A 13 -2.82 -11.90 -25.06
CA ARG A 13 -1.87 -11.63 -23.98
C ARG A 13 -0.84 -12.74 -23.99
N SER A 14 0.34 -12.48 -24.55
CA SER A 14 1.47 -13.42 -24.50
C SER A 14 2.06 -13.41 -23.07
N THR A 15 1.65 -14.35 -22.25
CA THR A 15 2.35 -14.70 -21.01
C THR A 15 3.48 -15.63 -21.41
N VAL A 16 4.69 -15.11 -21.51
CA VAL A 16 5.88 -15.96 -21.61
C VAL A 16 6.13 -16.55 -20.23
N SER A 17 5.59 -17.75 -20.00
CA SER A 17 5.96 -18.59 -18.87
C SER A 17 7.22 -19.36 -19.26
N THR A 18 8.39 -18.88 -18.87
CA THR A 18 9.63 -19.67 -18.98
C THR A 18 9.72 -20.62 -17.79
N THR A 19 9.16 -21.81 -17.93
CA THR A 19 9.48 -22.93 -17.05
C THR A 19 10.91 -23.39 -17.40
N ARG A 20 11.91 -22.94 -16.66
CA ARG A 20 13.24 -23.52 -16.70
C ARG A 20 13.31 -24.68 -15.72
N SER A 21 13.68 -25.86 -16.22
CA SER A 21 14.02 -27.02 -15.41
C SER A 21 15.16 -26.70 -14.46
N ALA A 22 15.01 -27.14 -13.21
CA ALA A 22 16.01 -26.99 -12.17
C ALA A 22 17.31 -27.68 -12.58
N SER A 23 18.35 -26.88 -12.82
CA SER A 23 19.73 -27.35 -12.71
C SER A 23 20.34 -26.69 -11.47
N SER A 24 20.85 -27.55 -10.60
CA SER A 24 21.49 -27.28 -9.33
C SER A 24 22.44 -26.07 -9.31
N GLY A 25 22.27 -25.17 -8.36
CA GLY A 25 23.41 -24.48 -7.83
C GLY A 25 23.37 -22.99 -7.59
N ILE A 26 22.38 -22.22 -7.96
CA ILE A 26 22.18 -20.85 -7.48
C ILE A 26 20.68 -20.64 -7.31
N GLY A 27 20.24 -20.31 -6.10
CA GLY A 27 18.82 -20.14 -5.78
C GLY A 27 18.15 -19.18 -6.75
N GLU A 28 17.21 -19.68 -7.53
CA GLU A 28 16.40 -18.88 -8.43
C GLU A 28 15.38 -18.09 -7.61
N THR A 29 15.36 -16.76 -7.74
CA THR A 29 14.32 -15.94 -7.14
C THR A 29 13.18 -15.81 -8.15
N PRO A 30 11.99 -16.34 -7.87
CA PRO A 30 10.86 -16.21 -8.78
C PRO A 30 10.49 -14.75 -8.99
N GLY A 31 10.27 -14.34 -10.24
CA GLY A 31 9.85 -13.01 -10.59
C GLY A 31 8.97 -13.03 -11.83
N ALA A 32 8.11 -12.01 -11.96
CA ALA A 32 7.21 -11.82 -13.10
C ALA A 32 7.54 -10.51 -13.82
N LEU A 33 7.82 -10.60 -15.11
CA LEU A 33 8.00 -9.45 -16.00
C LEU A 33 6.70 -9.20 -16.78
N SER A 34 6.30 -7.95 -16.85
CA SER A 34 5.18 -7.50 -17.70
C SER A 34 5.47 -6.13 -18.30
N VAL A 35 4.78 -5.80 -19.38
CA VAL A 35 4.83 -4.47 -19.99
C VAL A 35 3.46 -3.83 -19.85
N SER A 36 3.42 -2.58 -19.37
CA SER A 36 2.18 -1.82 -19.26
C SER A 36 1.69 -1.36 -20.65
N LEU A 37 0.43 -0.96 -20.75
CA LEU A 37 -0.14 -0.39 -21.99
C LEU A 37 0.59 0.88 -22.44
N THR A 38 1.27 1.56 -21.55
CA THR A 38 2.11 2.75 -21.82
C THR A 38 3.57 2.41 -22.16
N GLY A 39 3.91 1.13 -22.34
CA GLY A 39 5.25 0.67 -22.69
C GLY A 39 6.22 0.57 -21.48
N GLY A 40 5.76 0.82 -20.26
CA GLY A 40 6.59 0.68 -19.05
C GLY A 40 6.86 -0.79 -18.71
N ALA A 41 8.13 -1.14 -18.50
CA ALA A 41 8.50 -2.46 -17.99
C ALA A 41 8.22 -2.54 -16.48
N ASN A 42 7.50 -3.59 -16.07
CA ASN A 42 7.24 -3.90 -14.67
C ASN A 42 7.85 -5.26 -14.33
N TYR A 43 8.52 -5.35 -13.19
CA TYR A 43 9.06 -6.59 -12.67
C TYR A 43 8.68 -6.74 -11.21
N THR A 44 8.17 -7.92 -10.82
CA THR A 44 7.71 -8.18 -9.45
C THR A 44 8.40 -9.43 -8.91
N VAL A 45 9.01 -9.30 -7.74
CA VAL A 45 9.66 -10.37 -6.99
C VAL A 45 8.86 -10.61 -5.71
N PRO A 46 8.06 -11.67 -5.62
CA PRO A 46 7.30 -11.98 -4.41
C PRO A 46 8.24 -12.33 -3.25
N ILE A 47 7.92 -11.86 -2.06
CA ILE A 47 8.63 -12.22 -0.84
C ILE A 47 8.04 -13.54 -0.34
N ALA A 48 8.86 -14.59 -0.34
CA ALA A 48 8.44 -15.88 0.23
C ALA A 48 8.32 -15.76 1.75
N VAL A 49 7.12 -16.07 2.26
CA VAL A 49 6.78 -15.97 3.68
C VAL A 49 6.28 -17.32 4.21
N PRO A 50 6.51 -17.66 5.49
CA PRO A 50 5.95 -18.86 6.09
C PRO A 50 4.41 -18.80 6.08
N PRO A 51 3.73 -19.94 5.95
CA PRO A 51 2.28 -19.97 6.01
C PRO A 51 1.76 -19.48 7.37
N GLY A 52 0.69 -18.70 7.33
CA GLY A 52 -0.02 -18.28 8.54
C GLY A 52 -1.11 -19.28 8.94
N ILE A 53 -1.79 -19.00 10.06
CA ILE A 53 -2.95 -19.78 10.50
C ILE A 53 -4.06 -19.70 9.45
N ALA A 54 -4.66 -20.83 9.08
CA ALA A 54 -5.68 -20.95 8.05
C ALA A 54 -5.29 -20.29 6.71
N GLY A 55 -3.99 -20.29 6.36
CA GLY A 55 -3.50 -19.71 5.12
C GLY A 55 -3.39 -18.19 5.12
N VAL A 56 -3.71 -17.51 6.22
CA VAL A 56 -3.65 -16.04 6.31
C VAL A 56 -2.20 -15.59 6.46
N ALA A 57 -1.64 -15.03 5.39
CA ALA A 57 -0.29 -14.48 5.33
C ALA A 57 -0.29 -13.17 4.51
N PRO A 58 0.63 -12.23 4.76
CA PRO A 58 0.73 -11.02 3.96
C PRO A 58 1.28 -11.32 2.56
N GLU A 59 0.64 -10.76 1.54
CA GLU A 59 1.10 -10.82 0.16
C GLU A 59 1.91 -9.57 -0.16
N ILE A 60 3.23 -9.65 -0.03
CA ILE A 60 4.14 -8.54 -0.32
C ILE A 60 5.18 -8.94 -1.35
N ALA A 61 5.63 -7.96 -2.13
CA ALA A 61 6.67 -8.14 -3.11
C ALA A 61 7.55 -6.90 -3.23
N ILE A 62 8.73 -7.06 -3.80
CA ILE A 62 9.52 -5.96 -4.35
C ILE A 62 9.11 -5.79 -5.80
N SER A 63 8.70 -4.59 -6.18
CA SER A 63 8.22 -4.29 -7.53
C SER A 63 9.05 -3.17 -8.17
N TYR A 64 9.34 -3.36 -9.46
CA TYR A 64 9.99 -2.38 -10.32
C TYR A 64 9.01 -1.86 -11.36
N ASN A 65 9.10 -0.56 -11.61
CA ASN A 65 8.42 0.09 -12.73
C ASN A 65 9.42 1.04 -13.41
N SER A 66 9.70 0.82 -14.69
CA SER A 66 10.67 1.63 -15.44
C SER A 66 10.25 3.11 -15.59
N GLN A 67 8.97 3.41 -15.43
CA GLN A 67 8.41 4.77 -15.43
C GLN A 67 8.28 5.33 -14.00
N GLY A 68 8.70 4.57 -12.97
CA GLY A 68 8.63 4.96 -11.57
C GLY A 68 9.74 5.95 -11.18
N SER A 69 9.48 6.68 -10.10
CA SER A 69 10.47 7.56 -9.46
C SER A 69 11.38 6.80 -8.50
N ASN A 70 12.27 7.52 -7.82
CA ASN A 70 13.16 6.94 -6.82
C ASN A 70 12.40 6.49 -5.57
N GLY A 71 12.09 5.22 -5.49
CA GLY A 71 11.33 4.59 -4.42
C GLY A 71 12.16 4.24 -3.19
N ILE A 72 11.51 3.58 -2.23
CA ILE A 72 12.13 3.13 -0.98
C ILE A 72 13.18 2.01 -1.19
N ALA A 73 13.10 1.30 -2.29
CA ALA A 73 14.03 0.21 -2.65
C ALA A 73 14.98 0.58 -3.82
N GLY A 74 14.99 1.85 -4.25
CA GLY A 74 15.84 2.36 -5.33
C GLY A 74 15.03 2.97 -6.48
N TRP A 75 15.72 3.36 -7.55
CA TRP A 75 15.07 3.99 -8.71
C TRP A 75 14.13 3.00 -9.41
N GLY A 76 12.85 3.36 -9.50
CA GLY A 76 11.79 2.50 -10.02
C GLY A 76 11.35 1.38 -9.08
N TRP A 77 12.09 1.12 -7.98
CA TRP A 77 11.83 0.02 -7.06
C TRP A 77 11.03 0.45 -5.83
N GLY A 78 10.03 -0.34 -5.48
CA GLY A 78 9.18 -0.15 -4.32
C GLY A 78 8.79 -1.47 -3.66
N ILE A 79 8.06 -1.36 -2.55
CA ILE A 79 7.40 -2.49 -1.89
C ILE A 79 5.93 -2.45 -2.31
N SER A 80 5.41 -3.53 -2.85
CA SER A 80 3.99 -3.70 -3.19
C SER A 80 3.28 -4.61 -2.16
N GLY A 81 1.94 -4.52 -2.13
CA GLY A 81 1.11 -5.23 -1.14
C GLY A 81 0.88 -4.46 0.17
N LEU A 82 1.31 -3.19 0.22
CA LEU A 82 1.04 -2.28 1.33
C LEU A 82 -0.06 -1.29 0.91
N SER A 83 -1.28 -1.49 1.42
CA SER A 83 -2.41 -0.62 1.13
C SER A 83 -2.33 0.68 1.92
N THR A 84 -2.76 1.80 1.30
CA THR A 84 -2.74 3.13 1.92
C THR A 84 -3.97 3.95 1.55
N ILE A 85 -4.40 4.80 2.48
CA ILE A 85 -5.29 5.91 2.18
C ILE A 85 -4.43 7.18 2.12
N THR A 86 -4.39 7.83 0.96
CA THR A 86 -3.59 9.04 0.71
C THR A 86 -4.46 10.26 0.55
N ARG A 87 -3.90 11.44 0.86
CA ARG A 87 -4.53 12.71 0.50
C ARG A 87 -4.38 12.96 -0.99
N ILE A 88 -5.44 13.50 -1.58
CA ILE A 88 -5.50 13.90 -2.98
C ILE A 88 -6.13 15.30 -3.09
N PRO A 89 -5.87 16.04 -4.16
CA PRO A 89 -6.46 17.34 -4.38
C PRO A 89 -7.99 17.26 -4.60
N ALA A 90 -8.70 18.34 -4.29
CA ALA A 90 -10.04 18.56 -4.79
C ALA A 90 -10.00 18.86 -6.28
N THR A 91 -11.00 18.40 -7.02
CA THR A 91 -11.09 18.58 -8.47
C THR A 91 -12.38 19.30 -8.88
N LYS A 92 -12.33 20.07 -9.96
CA LYS A 92 -13.49 20.76 -10.48
C LYS A 92 -14.65 19.81 -10.77
N TYR A 93 -14.34 18.62 -11.26
CA TYR A 93 -15.32 17.60 -11.63
C TYR A 93 -16.07 17.02 -10.42
N HIS A 94 -15.33 16.62 -9.37
CA HIS A 94 -15.92 15.95 -8.20
C HIS A 94 -16.37 16.90 -7.10
N ASP A 95 -15.69 18.06 -6.96
CA ASP A 95 -15.83 18.94 -5.79
C ASP A 95 -16.29 20.34 -6.17
N GLY A 96 -16.42 20.65 -7.46
CA GLY A 96 -16.79 21.96 -7.98
C GLY A 96 -15.68 23.02 -7.86
N VAL A 97 -14.57 22.69 -7.24
CA VAL A 97 -13.41 23.57 -7.02
C VAL A 97 -12.10 22.84 -7.37
N LEU A 98 -11.07 23.62 -7.70
CA LEU A 98 -9.69 23.13 -7.76
C LEU A 98 -9.00 23.58 -6.47
N ASP A 99 -8.51 22.64 -5.70
CA ASP A 99 -7.78 22.90 -4.46
C ASP A 99 -6.64 21.87 -4.31
N PRO A 100 -5.38 22.31 -4.21
CA PRO A 100 -4.26 21.41 -4.04
C PRO A 100 -4.28 20.78 -2.63
N VAL A 101 -3.45 19.77 -2.40
CA VAL A 101 -3.26 19.23 -1.04
C VAL A 101 -2.49 20.27 -0.22
N ASP A 102 -3.16 20.89 0.75
CA ASP A 102 -2.59 21.90 1.65
C ASP A 102 -2.92 21.66 3.14
N PHE A 103 -3.44 20.44 3.43
CA PHE A 103 -3.73 19.94 4.78
C PHE A 103 -4.91 20.64 5.47
N ASP A 104 -5.86 21.08 4.70
CA ASP A 104 -7.11 21.63 5.17
C ASP A 104 -8.29 20.64 4.99
N ASN A 105 -9.50 21.10 5.33
CA ASN A 105 -10.74 20.32 5.25
C ASN A 105 -11.28 20.13 3.82
N LYS A 106 -10.66 20.75 2.82
CA LYS A 106 -11.01 20.57 1.41
C LYS A 106 -10.20 19.46 0.76
N ASP A 107 -9.12 19.02 1.38
CA ASP A 107 -8.40 17.84 0.93
C ASP A 107 -9.35 16.64 0.81
N ARG A 108 -9.08 15.80 -0.18
CA ARG A 108 -9.81 14.54 -0.39
C ARG A 108 -8.91 13.36 -0.07
N PHE A 109 -9.49 12.17 -0.06
CA PHE A 109 -8.78 10.94 0.24
C PHE A 109 -8.96 9.93 -0.89
N ALA A 110 -7.97 9.06 -1.07
CA ALA A 110 -8.03 7.93 -2.00
C ALA A 110 -7.49 6.68 -1.31
N LEU A 111 -8.20 5.56 -1.41
CA LEU A 111 -7.75 4.23 -1.02
C LEU A 111 -7.08 3.57 -2.23
N ASP A 112 -5.78 3.28 -2.14
CA ASP A 112 -4.98 2.67 -3.20
C ASP A 112 -5.20 3.33 -4.58
N GLY A 113 -5.23 4.69 -4.57
CA GLY A 113 -5.47 5.51 -5.75
C GLY A 113 -6.95 5.67 -6.17
N GLN A 114 -7.89 4.96 -5.53
CA GLN A 114 -9.33 5.12 -5.78
C GLN A 114 -9.91 6.21 -4.88
N ARG A 115 -10.42 7.28 -5.49
CA ARG A 115 -11.03 8.41 -4.78
C ARG A 115 -12.15 7.96 -3.84
N LEU A 116 -12.19 8.51 -2.63
CA LEU A 116 -13.25 8.27 -1.67
C LEU A 116 -14.39 9.26 -1.87
N MET A 117 -15.57 8.73 -2.19
CA MET A 117 -16.79 9.48 -2.39
C MET A 117 -17.65 9.41 -1.12
N LEU A 118 -18.09 10.57 -0.62
CA LEU A 118 -18.93 10.64 0.59
C LEU A 118 -20.29 9.98 0.34
N LYS A 119 -20.68 9.10 1.26
CA LYS A 119 -22.00 8.43 1.30
C LYS A 119 -22.88 8.93 2.46
N GLY A 120 -22.25 9.40 3.54
CA GLY A 120 -22.98 9.89 4.71
C GLY A 120 -22.06 10.61 5.67
N GLY A 121 -22.62 11.58 6.41
CA GLY A 121 -21.86 12.45 7.30
C GLY A 121 -21.25 13.65 6.57
N SER A 122 -20.21 14.25 7.14
CA SER A 122 -19.44 15.35 6.55
C SER A 122 -18.05 14.86 6.16
N TYR A 123 -17.55 15.25 4.99
CA TYR A 123 -16.25 14.79 4.48
C TYR A 123 -15.11 15.12 5.47
N GLY A 124 -14.27 14.14 5.78
CA GLY A 124 -13.17 14.29 6.74
C GLY A 124 -13.57 14.28 8.22
N ALA A 125 -14.87 14.31 8.55
CA ALA A 125 -15.33 14.31 9.94
C ALA A 125 -15.34 12.90 10.55
N ASN A 126 -15.40 12.85 11.88
CA ASN A 126 -15.60 11.58 12.59
C ASN A 126 -16.95 10.95 12.22
N GLY A 127 -16.94 9.65 11.92
CA GLY A 127 -18.12 8.87 11.55
C GLY A 127 -18.58 9.04 10.11
N ALA A 128 -17.87 9.81 9.26
CA ALA A 128 -18.21 9.90 7.85
C ALA A 128 -18.01 8.56 7.14
N ILE A 129 -18.91 8.23 6.23
CA ILE A 129 -18.95 6.98 5.49
C ILE A 129 -18.64 7.25 4.02
N TYR A 130 -17.77 6.44 3.43
CA TYR A 130 -17.31 6.58 2.06
C TYR A 130 -17.47 5.28 1.28
N GLN A 131 -17.49 5.42 -0.03
CA GLN A 131 -17.26 4.37 -1.01
C GLN A 131 -16.13 4.81 -1.95
N THR A 132 -15.54 3.87 -2.69
CA THR A 132 -14.60 4.19 -3.76
C THR A 132 -15.35 4.72 -4.98
N GLU A 133 -14.75 5.61 -5.77
CA GLU A 133 -15.32 6.14 -7.02
C GLU A 133 -15.73 5.01 -7.97
N LYS A 134 -14.83 4.08 -8.24
CA LYS A 134 -15.18 2.80 -8.86
C LYS A 134 -15.76 1.89 -7.77
N TYR A 135 -17.03 1.55 -7.89
CA TYR A 135 -17.73 0.75 -6.89
C TYR A 135 -17.02 -0.58 -6.60
N SER A 136 -16.71 -0.81 -5.33
CA SER A 136 -15.97 -1.98 -4.85
C SER A 136 -16.65 -2.71 -3.68
N ASN A 137 -17.90 -2.34 -3.35
CA ASN A 137 -18.68 -2.90 -2.22
C ASN A 137 -17.94 -2.82 -0.87
N LEU A 138 -17.09 -1.81 -0.69
CA LEU A 138 -16.40 -1.54 0.57
C LEU A 138 -17.20 -0.52 1.40
N LYS A 139 -17.20 -0.72 2.73
CA LYS A 139 -17.66 0.32 3.67
C LYS A 139 -16.44 0.92 4.35
N ILE A 140 -16.15 2.18 4.04
CA ILE A 140 -15.02 2.92 4.59
C ILE A 140 -15.56 3.95 5.57
N THR A 141 -15.00 4.03 6.77
CA THR A 141 -15.45 4.98 7.81
C THR A 141 -14.24 5.70 8.37
N SER A 142 -14.34 7.02 8.50
CA SER A 142 -13.34 7.86 9.18
C SER A 142 -13.67 7.99 10.67
N HIS A 143 -12.62 8.09 11.50
CA HIS A 143 -12.76 8.12 12.95
C HIS A 143 -11.87 9.17 13.60
N GLY A 144 -12.43 9.82 14.65
CA GLY A 144 -11.72 10.75 15.50
C GLY A 144 -11.22 12.00 14.78
N THR A 145 -10.32 12.71 15.43
CA THR A 145 -9.67 13.93 14.93
C THR A 145 -8.17 13.70 14.83
N SER A 146 -7.56 14.15 13.75
CA SER A 146 -6.12 14.04 13.53
C SER A 146 -5.32 14.65 14.68
N PRO A 147 -4.23 14.02 15.16
CA PRO A 147 -3.35 14.62 16.18
C PRO A 147 -2.56 15.82 15.64
N TYR A 148 -2.57 16.06 14.33
CA TYR A 148 -1.98 17.25 13.74
C TYR A 148 -2.92 18.48 13.81
N GLY A 149 -4.19 18.28 14.24
CA GLY A 149 -5.21 19.28 14.33
C GLY A 149 -6.49 18.92 13.54
N ALA A 150 -7.62 19.56 13.86
CA ALA A 150 -8.91 19.27 13.25
C ALA A 150 -8.93 19.50 11.72
N ALA A 151 -8.21 20.52 11.24
CA ALA A 151 -8.10 20.81 9.81
C ALA A 151 -7.48 19.65 9.02
N TYR A 152 -6.64 18.84 9.66
CA TYR A 152 -6.03 17.66 9.05
C TYR A 152 -6.98 16.45 8.94
N GLY A 153 -8.26 16.60 9.25
CA GLY A 153 -9.29 15.57 9.09
C GLY A 153 -9.25 14.47 10.16
N PRO A 154 -9.54 13.19 9.82
CA PRO A 154 -9.71 12.12 10.78
C PRO A 154 -8.41 11.63 11.40
N ALA A 155 -8.55 10.95 12.56
CA ALA A 155 -7.42 10.28 13.20
C ALA A 155 -7.02 9.00 12.47
N TYR A 156 -7.99 8.21 12.01
CA TYR A 156 -7.77 6.94 11.32
C TYR A 156 -9.00 6.55 10.50
N PHE A 157 -8.87 5.50 9.68
CA PHE A 157 -9.97 4.93 8.92
C PHE A 157 -10.12 3.43 9.22
N THR A 158 -11.36 2.94 9.04
CA THR A 158 -11.65 1.50 8.96
C THR A 158 -12.24 1.18 7.60
N VAL A 159 -11.85 0.05 7.04
CA VAL A 159 -12.40 -0.51 5.80
C VAL A 159 -12.98 -1.88 6.12
N LEU A 160 -14.26 -2.06 5.86
CA LEU A 160 -14.96 -3.34 5.99
C LEU A 160 -15.17 -3.90 4.58
N TYR A 161 -14.73 -5.13 4.37
CA TYR A 161 -14.80 -5.85 3.12
C TYR A 161 -16.05 -6.76 3.06
N PRO A 162 -16.51 -7.15 1.85
CA PRO A 162 -17.71 -7.98 1.68
C PRO A 162 -17.61 -9.37 2.34
N ASP A 163 -16.41 -9.91 2.47
CA ASP A 163 -16.12 -11.20 3.12
C ASP A 163 -16.11 -11.14 4.66
N GLY A 164 -16.43 -9.97 5.22
CA GLY A 164 -16.40 -9.70 6.66
C GLY A 164 -15.02 -9.40 7.22
N SER A 165 -13.97 -9.37 6.38
CA SER A 165 -12.66 -8.90 6.82
C SER A 165 -12.65 -7.39 7.05
N LYS A 166 -11.72 -6.92 7.88
CA LYS A 166 -11.64 -5.52 8.30
C LYS A 166 -10.18 -5.04 8.32
N ALA A 167 -9.93 -3.87 7.77
CA ALA A 167 -8.64 -3.21 7.87
C ALA A 167 -8.74 -1.89 8.63
N HIS A 168 -7.64 -1.51 9.30
CA HIS A 168 -7.46 -0.21 9.93
C HIS A 168 -6.28 0.51 9.30
N TYR A 169 -6.44 1.81 9.10
CA TYR A 169 -5.44 2.67 8.46
C TYR A 169 -5.13 3.86 9.37
N GLY A 170 -3.86 4.12 9.60
CA GLY A 170 -3.43 5.29 10.36
C GLY A 170 -3.35 5.13 11.87
N LEU A 171 -3.64 3.95 12.43
CA LEU A 171 -3.46 3.66 13.85
C LEU A 171 -1.97 3.47 14.21
N ASN A 172 -1.63 3.58 15.50
CA ASN A 172 -0.35 3.15 16.08
C ASN A 172 0.90 3.61 15.30
N GLY A 173 0.91 4.87 14.86
CA GLY A 173 2.04 5.43 14.11
C GLY A 173 2.03 5.15 12.61
N GLY A 174 0.98 4.50 12.07
CA GLY A 174 0.81 4.23 10.64
C GLY A 174 0.27 5.42 9.84
N ARG A 175 0.54 6.67 10.26
CA ARG A 175 0.13 7.86 9.50
C ARG A 175 1.19 8.94 9.47
N SER A 176 1.17 9.71 8.40
CA SER A 176 1.82 11.00 8.26
C SER A 176 0.76 12.07 7.92
N GLN A 177 1.19 13.28 7.61
CA GLN A 177 0.26 14.30 7.10
C GLN A 177 -0.34 13.92 5.74
N LEU A 178 0.38 13.16 4.91
CA LEU A 178 -0.05 12.78 3.55
C LEU A 178 -0.84 11.48 3.47
N GLU A 179 -0.59 10.54 4.40
CA GLU A 179 -1.04 9.16 4.23
C GLU A 179 -1.45 8.50 5.54
N TYR A 180 -2.38 7.56 5.42
CA TYR A 180 -2.80 6.61 6.45
C TYR A 180 -2.47 5.22 5.91
N ALA A 181 -1.36 4.64 6.35
CA ALA A 181 -0.97 3.30 5.97
C ALA A 181 -1.81 2.24 6.68
N ILE A 182 -2.00 1.08 6.06
CA ILE A 182 -2.66 -0.06 6.72
C ILE A 182 -1.87 -0.46 7.97
N THR A 183 -2.53 -0.59 9.11
CA THR A 183 -1.88 -0.94 10.39
C THR A 183 -2.26 -2.32 10.88
N ASN A 184 -3.45 -2.78 10.57
CA ASN A 184 -3.84 -4.17 10.77
C ASN A 184 -4.96 -4.56 9.80
N TRP A 185 -4.99 -5.84 9.50
CA TRP A 185 -6.05 -6.49 8.77
C TRP A 185 -6.49 -7.74 9.54
N ASP A 186 -7.79 -7.89 9.72
CA ASP A 186 -8.42 -9.01 10.40
C ASP A 186 -9.33 -9.75 9.40
N ASN A 187 -9.23 -11.07 9.31
CA ASN A 187 -10.24 -11.83 8.61
C ASN A 187 -11.52 -11.99 9.48
N SER A 188 -12.58 -12.54 8.91
CA SER A 188 -13.86 -12.78 9.61
C SER A 188 -13.73 -13.73 10.82
N GLN A 189 -12.65 -14.49 10.94
CA GLN A 189 -12.36 -15.41 12.05
C GLN A 189 -11.48 -14.77 13.14
N GLY A 190 -11.09 -13.49 12.98
CA GLY A 190 -10.25 -12.75 13.90
C GLY A 190 -8.75 -13.09 13.80
N ILE A 191 -8.29 -13.71 12.71
CA ILE A 191 -6.87 -13.90 12.44
C ILE A 191 -6.31 -12.58 11.91
N ARG A 192 -5.21 -12.12 12.49
CA ARG A 192 -4.68 -10.77 12.29
C ARG A 192 -3.32 -10.74 11.61
N ILE A 193 -3.15 -9.77 10.71
CA ILE A 193 -1.86 -9.30 10.22
C ILE A 193 -1.67 -7.88 10.75
N ASN A 194 -0.53 -7.60 11.40
CA ASN A 194 -0.17 -6.26 11.87
C ASN A 194 0.96 -5.68 11.04
N TYR A 195 0.86 -4.39 10.73
CA TYR A 195 1.85 -3.62 10.00
C TYR A 195 2.36 -2.48 10.88
N TYR A 196 3.66 -2.37 11.02
CA TYR A 196 4.29 -1.35 11.87
C TYR A 196 5.14 -0.42 11.02
N TYR A 197 4.97 0.87 11.21
CA TYR A 197 5.66 1.90 10.46
C TYR A 197 6.49 2.78 11.38
N LYS A 198 7.55 3.37 10.83
CA LYS A 198 8.39 4.36 11.51
C LYS A 198 8.91 5.39 10.52
N ILE A 199 9.18 6.59 11.04
CA ILE A 199 10.04 7.56 10.36
C ILE A 199 11.47 7.12 10.65
N LYS A 200 12.25 6.80 9.63
CA LYS A 200 13.59 6.21 9.78
C LYS A 200 14.69 7.25 9.70
N GLY A 201 15.65 7.18 10.62
CA GLY A 201 16.88 7.96 10.60
C GLY A 201 16.62 9.45 10.36
N ASN A 202 17.11 9.97 9.24
CA ASN A 202 16.99 11.36 8.82
C ASN A 202 15.79 11.63 7.88
N ASP A 203 14.84 10.69 7.78
CA ASP A 203 13.59 10.92 7.07
C ASP A 203 12.75 11.98 7.79
N ARG A 204 11.96 12.71 7.02
CA ARG A 204 11.04 13.72 7.57
C ARG A 204 9.65 13.51 6.99
N ARG A 205 8.65 13.28 7.85
CA ARG A 205 7.23 13.13 7.52
C ARG A 205 6.92 12.00 6.52
N THR A 206 7.86 11.11 6.25
CA THR A 206 7.68 9.96 5.36
C THR A 206 7.69 8.67 6.15
N LEU A 207 6.69 7.83 5.95
CA LEU A 207 6.59 6.53 6.61
C LEU A 207 7.44 5.49 5.87
N SER A 208 8.05 4.61 6.65
CA SER A 208 8.69 3.39 6.16
C SER A 208 8.16 2.21 6.94
N ILE A 209 7.80 1.12 6.26
CA ILE A 209 7.41 -0.12 6.93
C ILE A 209 8.59 -0.62 7.78
N ASP A 210 8.34 -0.92 9.05
CA ASP A 210 9.37 -1.42 9.96
C ASP A 210 9.32 -2.93 10.05
N LYS A 211 8.12 -3.46 10.25
CA LYS A 211 7.88 -4.91 10.28
C LYS A 211 6.41 -5.24 10.03
N ILE A 212 6.17 -6.50 9.65
CA ILE A 212 4.85 -7.12 9.57
C ILE A 212 4.88 -8.34 10.48
N THR A 213 3.83 -8.54 11.28
CA THR A 213 3.69 -9.73 12.13
C THR A 213 2.34 -10.40 11.89
N TYR A 214 2.31 -11.72 11.89
CA TYR A 214 1.12 -12.49 11.60
C TYR A 214 1.20 -13.92 12.15
N GLY A 215 0.18 -14.74 11.88
CA GLY A 215 0.14 -16.13 12.36
C GLY A 215 -0.45 -16.27 13.75
N ALA A 216 -1.35 -15.34 14.15
CA ALA A 216 -2.11 -15.41 15.39
C ALA A 216 -3.48 -14.76 15.25
N LYS A 217 -4.40 -15.04 16.18
CA LYS A 217 -5.60 -14.23 16.38
C LYS A 217 -5.22 -12.87 17.00
N ALA A 218 -6.09 -11.88 16.86
CA ALA A 218 -5.86 -10.52 17.35
C ALA A 218 -5.47 -10.43 18.84
N SER A 219 -5.90 -11.39 19.65
CA SER A 219 -5.64 -11.47 21.11
C SER A 219 -4.39 -12.24 21.50
N ALA A 220 -3.68 -12.85 20.54
CA ALA A 220 -2.52 -13.71 20.78
C ALA A 220 -1.25 -13.13 20.17
N ALA A 221 -0.09 -13.56 20.67
CA ALA A 221 1.20 -13.15 20.13
C ALA A 221 1.42 -13.76 18.73
N PRO A 222 1.82 -12.96 17.72
CA PRO A 222 2.13 -13.47 16.39
C PRO A 222 3.41 -14.30 16.41
N ILE A 223 3.45 -15.36 15.60
CA ILE A 223 4.58 -16.30 15.51
C ILE A 223 5.52 -16.01 14.34
N ASN A 224 5.05 -15.29 13.34
CA ASN A 224 5.83 -14.95 12.14
C ASN A 224 6.10 -13.45 12.07
N GLU A 225 7.30 -13.08 11.65
CA GLU A 225 7.71 -11.69 11.46
C GLU A 225 8.44 -11.50 10.12
N ILE A 226 8.13 -10.41 9.44
CA ILE A 226 8.88 -9.88 8.31
C ILE A 226 9.46 -8.54 8.74
N LYS A 227 10.77 -8.44 8.84
CA LYS A 227 11.49 -7.24 9.27
C LYS A 227 12.16 -6.55 8.09
N PHE A 228 12.00 -5.22 8.01
CA PHE A 228 12.62 -4.39 6.98
C PHE A 228 13.75 -3.58 7.59
N GLU A 229 14.95 -3.72 7.03
CA GLU A 229 16.14 -3.01 7.45
C GLU A 229 16.54 -1.98 6.39
N TYR A 230 16.95 -0.80 6.84
CA TYR A 230 17.25 0.34 5.98
C TYR A 230 18.68 0.84 6.26
N HIS A 231 19.26 1.47 5.24
CA HIS A 231 20.44 2.30 5.38
C HIS A 231 20.16 3.71 4.81
N SER A 232 20.99 4.67 5.15
CA SER A 232 20.88 6.01 4.62
C SER A 232 21.41 6.05 3.19
N ARG A 233 20.66 6.67 2.27
CA ARG A 233 21.17 7.04 0.94
C ARG A 233 21.94 8.35 1.02
N GLU A 234 22.93 8.54 0.15
CA GLU A 234 23.73 9.77 0.10
C GLU A 234 22.86 10.97 -0.27
N ARG A 235 22.08 10.84 -1.34
CA ARG A 235 21.14 11.86 -1.80
C ARG A 235 19.73 11.52 -1.35
N GLY A 236 19.15 12.36 -0.49
CA GLY A 236 17.75 12.25 -0.06
C GLY A 236 16.79 12.71 -1.15
N GLU A 237 15.60 12.09 -1.19
CA GLU A 237 14.48 12.56 -1.98
C GLU A 237 13.72 13.64 -1.20
N HIS A 238 13.50 14.77 -1.83
CA HIS A 238 12.81 15.92 -1.26
C HIS A 238 11.55 16.22 -2.04
N SER A 239 10.45 16.43 -1.35
CA SER A 239 9.19 16.90 -1.92
C SER A 239 8.52 17.90 -0.98
N ASN A 240 7.65 18.73 -1.53
CA ASN A 240 6.87 19.70 -0.76
C ASN A 240 5.39 19.54 -1.10
N ALA A 241 4.55 19.63 -0.08
CA ALA A 241 3.10 19.71 -0.21
C ALA A 241 2.56 20.62 0.90
N GLY A 242 1.62 21.49 0.59
CA GLY A 242 0.97 22.39 1.55
C GLY A 242 1.94 23.19 2.44
N GLY A 243 3.07 23.63 1.89
CA GLY A 243 4.12 24.34 2.64
C GLY A 243 4.99 23.46 3.55
N LEU A 244 4.76 22.15 3.59
CA LEU A 244 5.55 21.21 4.39
C LEU A 244 6.57 20.48 3.53
N GLY A 245 7.83 20.40 4.01
CA GLY A 245 8.88 19.60 3.39
C GLY A 245 8.86 18.16 3.86
N PHE A 246 8.94 17.24 2.91
CA PHE A 246 9.05 15.79 3.12
C PHE A 246 10.42 15.34 2.65
N VAL A 247 11.08 14.49 3.42
CA VAL A 247 12.41 14.00 3.09
C VAL A 247 12.47 12.51 3.29
N ARG A 248 12.95 11.77 2.29
CA ARG A 248 13.28 10.35 2.38
C ARG A 248 14.76 10.13 2.13
N LYS A 249 15.46 9.73 3.16
CA LYS A 249 16.87 9.32 3.12
C LYS A 249 17.05 7.82 3.34
N SER A 250 16.01 7.13 3.78
CA SER A 250 16.03 5.68 3.97
C SER A 250 15.95 4.93 2.65
N LEU A 251 16.84 3.96 2.46
CA LEU A 251 16.84 3.01 1.36
C LEU A 251 16.79 1.60 1.94
N LEU A 252 15.90 0.76 1.42
CA LEU A 252 15.75 -0.63 1.84
C LEU A 252 17.06 -1.38 1.58
N LYS A 253 17.57 -2.03 2.64
CA LYS A 253 18.81 -2.80 2.60
C LYS A 253 18.54 -4.31 2.59
N LYS A 254 17.61 -4.75 3.44
CA LYS A 254 17.38 -6.17 3.66
C LYS A 254 15.96 -6.41 4.17
N ILE A 255 15.37 -7.52 3.76
CA ILE A 255 14.14 -8.07 4.32
C ILE A 255 14.49 -9.39 4.99
N LYS A 256 14.17 -9.50 6.27
CA LYS A 256 14.35 -10.73 7.07
C LYS A 256 13.00 -11.34 7.35
N VAL A 257 12.85 -12.61 7.07
CA VAL A 257 11.63 -13.37 7.35
C VAL A 257 11.94 -14.43 8.39
N THR A 258 11.19 -14.45 9.49
CA THR A 258 11.32 -15.42 10.56
C THR A 258 10.01 -16.14 10.83
N ALA A 259 10.10 -17.43 11.16
CA ALA A 259 9.02 -18.26 11.62
C ALA A 259 9.33 -18.75 13.04
N ASN A 260 8.47 -18.43 14.00
CA ASN A 260 8.66 -18.78 15.41
C ASN A 260 10.08 -18.47 15.94
N GLY A 261 10.59 -17.27 15.58
CA GLY A 261 11.93 -16.80 15.97
C GLY A 261 13.09 -17.39 15.17
N THR A 262 12.88 -18.37 14.30
CA THR A 262 13.90 -18.98 13.45
C THR A 262 13.90 -18.32 12.06
N ALA A 263 15.09 -18.09 11.50
CA ALA A 263 15.23 -17.53 10.16
C ALA A 263 14.56 -18.45 9.12
N TYR A 264 13.63 -17.89 8.35
CA TYR A 264 12.97 -18.55 7.23
C TYR A 264 13.65 -18.18 5.91
N ARG A 265 13.91 -16.87 5.72
CA ARG A 265 14.69 -16.30 4.60
C ARG A 265 15.33 -14.97 4.99
N ASN A 266 16.46 -14.67 4.35
CA ASN A 266 17.21 -13.41 4.46
C ASN A 266 17.38 -12.77 3.08
#